data_1c1eea6bef903401e86068700d72a957
#
_entry.id   1c1eea6bef903401e86068700d72a957
#
_cell.length_a   1.000
_cell.length_b   1.000
_cell.length_c   1.000
_cell.angle_alpha   90.00
_cell.angle_beta   90.00
_cell.angle_gamma   90.00
#
_symmetry.space_group_name_H-M   'P 1'
#
loop_
_entity.id
_entity.type
_entity.pdbx_description
1 polymer ?
#
loop_
_entity_poly.entity_id
_entity_poly.type
_entity_poly.pdbx_seq_one_letter_code
_entity_poly.pdbx_strand_id
1 'polypeptide(L)'
;MLPINLIREKREFIIERLKVKNFEAEEIINRILKLDSSRREIQSKTDTLQGDMNRISKEIGSLMKDGKRDEADASKEETYSLKEEIKALSDKLIPIDNDLRNEIIRLPNLPHESVPGGHGADDNIKVREGGIMPVVSKTALPHWDLIKKYDIIDFDLGIKLTGAGFPVYKGKGAKLQRALISFFLDEGEKAGYLEVMPPILVNEDSGFGTGQLPDKEGQMYHATLDNFYLIPTAEVPVTNMYRDVILNADKLPIKNIAYTPCFRREAGSWGAHVRGLNRLHQFDKVEIVRIAHPDHSYESLEEMINHVENLVSKLELPYRILKLCGGDMSFTSALTYDFEVWSAAQKRWLEVSSVSNFESFQANRLKCRFKEKGEKQTRLAHTLNGSALALPRIVAALLENNQTESGIKIPKALIPYTGFDIIN
;
A
#
# COMPACT_ATOMS: atom_id res chain seq x y z
N MET A 1 -3.63 5.44 -8.89
CA MET A 1 -4.76 6.17 -9.49
C MET A 1 -5.17 5.53 -10.80
N LEU A 2 -6.45 5.61 -11.16
CA LEU A 2 -6.92 5.06 -12.41
C LEU A 2 -6.30 5.81 -13.61
N PRO A 3 -5.91 5.11 -14.69
CA PRO A 3 -5.43 5.75 -15.92
C PRO A 3 -6.54 6.57 -16.61
N ILE A 4 -6.22 7.77 -17.09
CA ILE A 4 -7.20 8.67 -17.71
C ILE A 4 -7.81 8.08 -18.99
N ASN A 5 -7.05 7.31 -19.78
CA ASN A 5 -7.57 6.61 -20.96
C ASN A 5 -8.65 5.60 -20.56
N LEU A 6 -8.46 4.84 -19.47
CA LEU A 6 -9.46 3.92 -18.96
C LEU A 6 -10.76 4.66 -18.58
N ILE A 7 -10.64 5.83 -17.92
CA ILE A 7 -11.80 6.65 -17.51
C ILE A 7 -12.57 7.14 -18.75
N ARG A 8 -11.87 7.54 -19.82
CA ARG A 8 -12.48 7.95 -21.08
C ARG A 8 -13.22 6.82 -21.79
N GLU A 9 -12.56 5.66 -21.88
CA GLU A 9 -13.04 4.56 -22.71
C GLU A 9 -14.12 3.71 -22.03
N LYS A 10 -14.11 3.64 -20.68
CA LYS A 10 -14.95 2.73 -19.90
C LYS A 10 -15.73 3.42 -18.78
N ARG A 11 -16.27 4.62 -19.05
CA ARG A 11 -16.99 5.45 -18.07
C ARG A 11 -18.04 4.66 -17.28
N GLU A 12 -18.98 4.03 -17.97
CA GLU A 12 -20.11 3.31 -17.35
C GLU A 12 -19.64 2.11 -16.53
N PHE A 13 -18.68 1.38 -17.06
CA PHE A 13 -18.07 0.25 -16.35
C PHE A 13 -17.43 0.69 -15.01
N ILE A 14 -16.71 1.81 -15.01
CA ILE A 14 -16.07 2.33 -13.81
C ILE A 14 -17.12 2.73 -12.77
N ILE A 15 -18.18 3.44 -13.18
CA ILE A 15 -19.27 3.86 -12.30
C ILE A 15 -19.89 2.61 -11.63
N GLU A 16 -20.25 1.60 -12.41
CA GLU A 16 -20.87 0.38 -11.90
C GLU A 16 -19.92 -0.43 -10.98
N ARG A 17 -18.63 -0.52 -11.34
CA ARG A 17 -17.67 -1.24 -10.49
C ARG A 17 -17.41 -0.53 -9.17
N LEU A 18 -17.40 0.79 -9.13
CA LEU A 18 -17.18 1.56 -7.91
C LEU A 18 -18.38 1.51 -6.94
N LYS A 19 -19.58 1.21 -7.41
CA LYS A 19 -20.74 0.92 -6.55
C LYS A 19 -20.49 -0.28 -5.64
N VAL A 20 -19.69 -1.26 -6.06
CA VAL A 20 -19.29 -2.40 -5.22
C VAL A 20 -18.55 -1.94 -3.97
N LYS A 21 -17.79 -0.85 -4.06
CA LYS A 21 -17.13 -0.16 -2.92
C LYS A 21 -18.02 0.87 -2.22
N ASN A 22 -19.31 0.90 -2.50
CA ASN A 22 -20.24 1.90 -2.00
C ASN A 22 -19.81 3.34 -2.33
N PHE A 23 -19.19 3.54 -3.52
CA PHE A 23 -18.63 4.82 -3.93
C PHE A 23 -19.38 5.41 -5.13
N GLU A 24 -19.97 6.60 -4.92
CA GLU A 24 -20.68 7.35 -5.96
C GLU A 24 -19.69 8.14 -6.82
N ALA A 25 -19.35 7.58 -8.00
CA ALA A 25 -18.27 8.08 -8.85
C ALA A 25 -18.74 9.03 -9.96
N GLU A 26 -20.04 9.04 -10.31
CA GLU A 26 -20.53 9.63 -11.54
C GLU A 26 -20.19 11.12 -11.68
N GLU A 27 -20.43 11.91 -10.63
CA GLU A 27 -20.18 13.35 -10.66
C GLU A 27 -18.66 13.65 -10.81
N ILE A 28 -17.81 12.89 -10.11
CA ILE A 28 -16.36 13.04 -10.17
C ILE A 28 -15.85 12.68 -11.58
N ILE A 29 -16.33 11.58 -12.17
CA ILE A 29 -15.96 11.14 -13.51
C ILE A 29 -16.39 12.17 -14.56
N ASN A 30 -17.58 12.76 -14.43
CA ASN A 30 -18.04 13.80 -15.35
C ASN A 30 -17.13 15.04 -15.30
N ARG A 31 -16.70 15.46 -14.09
CA ARG A 31 -15.71 16.54 -13.94
C ARG A 31 -14.36 16.20 -14.56
N ILE A 32 -13.85 15.00 -14.32
CA ILE A 32 -12.61 14.50 -14.92
C ILE A 32 -12.67 14.56 -16.43
N LEU A 33 -13.74 14.05 -17.04
CA LEU A 33 -13.89 14.03 -18.50
C LEU A 33 -13.98 15.43 -19.09
N LYS A 34 -14.65 16.37 -18.42
CA LYS A 34 -14.70 17.78 -18.84
C LYS A 34 -13.31 18.42 -18.79
N LEU A 35 -12.55 18.23 -17.70
CA LEU A 35 -11.18 18.74 -17.56
C LEU A 35 -10.24 18.11 -18.58
N ASP A 36 -10.32 16.80 -18.83
CA ASP A 36 -9.51 16.12 -19.84
C ASP A 36 -9.82 16.60 -21.26
N SER A 37 -11.10 16.88 -21.57
CA SER A 37 -11.48 17.47 -22.86
C SER A 37 -10.83 18.85 -23.07
N SER A 38 -10.96 19.74 -22.06
CA SER A 38 -10.34 21.07 -22.11
C SER A 38 -8.81 21.01 -22.21
N ARG A 39 -8.19 20.12 -21.45
CA ARG A 39 -6.75 19.86 -21.50
C ARG A 39 -6.29 19.47 -22.89
N ARG A 40 -6.97 18.49 -23.49
CA ARG A 40 -6.65 17.99 -24.85
C ARG A 40 -6.84 19.03 -25.92
N GLU A 41 -7.87 19.86 -25.82
CA GLU A 41 -8.10 20.98 -26.75
C GLU A 41 -6.93 21.98 -26.71
N ILE A 42 -6.54 22.40 -25.50
CA ILE A 42 -5.43 23.34 -25.32
C ILE A 42 -4.11 22.70 -25.80
N GLN A 43 -3.84 21.44 -25.44
CA GLN A 43 -2.64 20.74 -25.87
C GLN A 43 -2.55 20.65 -27.39
N SER A 44 -3.66 20.27 -28.06
CA SER A 44 -3.71 20.19 -29.52
C SER A 44 -3.43 21.54 -30.21
N LYS A 45 -3.98 22.64 -29.67
CA LYS A 45 -3.67 23.99 -30.15
C LYS A 45 -2.20 24.33 -29.97
N THR A 46 -1.65 24.04 -28.80
CA THR A 46 -0.24 24.29 -28.47
C THR A 46 0.69 23.51 -29.39
N ASP A 47 0.39 22.22 -29.64
CA ASP A 47 1.18 21.36 -30.53
C ASP A 47 1.16 21.88 -31.98
N THR A 48 0.00 22.36 -32.44
CA THR A 48 -0.14 22.98 -33.78
C THR A 48 0.72 24.23 -33.89
N LEU A 49 0.60 25.17 -32.96
CA LEU A 49 1.36 26.42 -32.96
C LEU A 49 2.88 26.15 -32.83
N GLN A 50 3.28 25.14 -32.04
CA GLN A 50 4.67 24.71 -31.93
C GLN A 50 5.20 24.16 -33.29
N GLY A 51 4.35 23.39 -34.00
CA GLY A 51 4.66 22.93 -35.34
C GLY A 51 4.87 24.08 -36.34
N ASP A 52 3.98 25.07 -36.33
CA ASP A 52 4.08 26.27 -37.18
C ASP A 52 5.33 27.10 -36.83
N MET A 53 5.59 27.32 -35.55
CA MET A 53 6.80 28.02 -35.10
C MET A 53 8.09 27.32 -35.56
N ASN A 54 8.13 25.99 -35.52
CA ASN A 54 9.28 25.23 -36.01
C ASN A 54 9.42 25.33 -37.54
N ARG A 55 8.33 25.36 -38.32
CA ARG A 55 8.32 25.55 -39.77
C ARG A 55 8.86 26.94 -40.13
N ILE A 56 8.29 27.99 -39.53
CA ILE A 56 8.68 29.38 -39.77
C ILE A 56 10.15 29.63 -39.37
N SER A 57 10.61 29.03 -38.28
CA SER A 57 12.03 29.13 -37.87
C SER A 57 13.00 28.56 -38.90
N LYS A 58 12.64 27.50 -39.61
CA LYS A 58 13.42 26.95 -40.71
C LYS A 58 13.37 27.86 -41.96
N GLU A 59 12.21 28.46 -42.25
CA GLU A 59 12.02 29.40 -43.36
C GLU A 59 12.89 30.67 -43.17
N ILE A 60 12.93 31.25 -41.96
CA ILE A 60 13.83 32.36 -41.59
C ILE A 60 15.26 32.01 -41.95
N GLY A 61 15.73 30.78 -41.59
CA GLY A 61 17.07 30.31 -41.93
C GLY A 61 17.36 30.29 -43.42
N SER A 62 16.36 29.95 -44.30
CA SER A 62 16.48 30.00 -45.76
C SER A 62 16.48 31.42 -46.29
N LEU A 63 15.56 32.28 -45.85
CA LEU A 63 15.44 33.66 -46.28
C LEU A 63 16.72 34.47 -45.97
N MET A 64 17.30 34.20 -44.80
CA MET A 64 18.58 34.83 -44.41
C MET A 64 19.76 34.41 -45.31
N LYS A 65 19.79 33.14 -45.77
CA LYS A 65 20.80 32.65 -46.72
C LYS A 65 20.62 33.27 -48.10
N ASP A 66 19.38 33.49 -48.49
CA ASP A 66 19.00 34.06 -49.81
C ASP A 66 19.09 35.59 -49.84
N GLY A 67 19.49 36.22 -48.72
CA GLY A 67 19.68 37.68 -48.58
C GLY A 67 18.38 38.49 -48.45
N LYS A 68 17.23 37.80 -48.25
CA LYS A 68 15.89 38.40 -48.12
C LYS A 68 15.58 38.83 -46.69
N ARG A 69 16.29 39.88 -46.23
CA ARG A 69 16.25 40.31 -44.83
C ARG A 69 14.89 40.81 -44.35
N ASP A 70 14.15 41.56 -45.19
CA ASP A 70 12.86 42.14 -44.82
C ASP A 70 11.78 41.04 -44.66
N GLU A 71 11.79 40.01 -45.49
CA GLU A 71 10.92 38.86 -45.36
C GLU A 71 11.28 38.02 -44.12
N ALA A 72 12.57 37.88 -43.85
CA ALA A 72 13.05 37.18 -42.63
C ALA A 72 12.65 37.90 -41.35
N ASP A 73 12.68 39.25 -41.35
CA ASP A 73 12.29 40.03 -40.16
C ASP A 73 10.77 39.96 -39.90
N ALA A 74 9.94 40.01 -40.97
CA ALA A 74 8.50 39.78 -40.84
C ALA A 74 8.20 38.37 -40.24
N SER A 75 8.89 37.34 -40.72
CA SER A 75 8.74 35.96 -40.15
C SER A 75 9.23 35.85 -38.67
N LYS A 76 10.20 36.67 -38.26
CA LYS A 76 10.61 36.75 -36.88
C LYS A 76 9.51 37.33 -35.96
N GLU A 77 8.84 38.41 -36.42
CA GLU A 77 7.70 38.98 -35.69
C GLU A 77 6.58 37.98 -35.52
N GLU A 78 6.26 37.20 -36.60
CA GLU A 78 5.27 36.10 -36.49
C GLU A 78 5.72 35.05 -35.49
N THR A 79 6.97 34.64 -35.52
CA THR A 79 7.51 33.68 -34.53
C THR A 79 7.40 34.20 -33.10
N TYR A 80 7.59 35.50 -32.88
CA TYR A 80 7.42 36.12 -31.57
C TYR A 80 5.96 36.06 -31.10
N SER A 81 5.00 36.38 -31.97
CA SER A 81 3.57 36.30 -31.67
C SER A 81 3.14 34.87 -31.32
N LEU A 82 3.58 33.87 -32.10
CA LEU A 82 3.32 32.47 -31.83
C LEU A 82 3.88 32.03 -30.47
N LYS A 83 5.07 32.52 -30.11
CA LYS A 83 5.70 32.20 -28.82
C LYS A 83 4.92 32.73 -27.62
N GLU A 84 4.38 33.95 -27.74
CA GLU A 84 3.51 34.52 -26.69
C GLU A 84 2.19 33.74 -26.56
N GLU A 85 1.60 33.32 -27.69
CA GLU A 85 0.36 32.51 -27.68
C GLU A 85 0.58 31.13 -27.08
N ILE A 86 1.67 30.44 -27.45
CA ILE A 86 2.07 29.16 -26.85
C ILE A 86 2.26 29.31 -25.34
N LYS A 87 2.91 30.36 -24.89
CA LYS A 87 3.11 30.65 -23.46
C LYS A 87 1.76 30.84 -22.76
N ALA A 88 0.86 31.64 -23.30
CA ALA A 88 -0.47 31.88 -22.74
C ALA A 88 -1.31 30.60 -22.65
N LEU A 89 -1.21 29.70 -23.63
CA LEU A 89 -1.86 28.39 -23.61
C LEU A 89 -1.23 27.47 -22.54
N SER A 90 0.09 27.45 -22.44
CA SER A 90 0.82 26.69 -21.42
C SER A 90 0.45 27.14 -20.01
N ASP A 91 0.33 28.45 -19.78
CA ASP A 91 -0.07 29.00 -18.47
C ASP A 91 -1.52 28.61 -18.12
N LYS A 92 -2.41 28.46 -19.12
CA LYS A 92 -3.78 27.94 -18.91
C LYS A 92 -3.83 26.44 -18.66
N LEU A 93 -2.85 25.68 -19.15
CA LEU A 93 -2.81 24.23 -19.02
C LEU A 93 -2.46 23.81 -17.57
N ILE A 94 -1.58 24.52 -16.90
CA ILE A 94 -1.11 24.22 -15.54
C ILE A 94 -2.26 24.03 -14.53
N PRO A 95 -3.19 24.99 -14.36
CA PRO A 95 -4.29 24.79 -13.42
C PRO A 95 -5.20 23.65 -13.83
N ILE A 96 -5.46 23.44 -15.12
CA ILE A 96 -6.30 22.33 -15.60
C ILE A 96 -5.66 20.98 -15.29
N ASP A 97 -4.35 20.81 -15.47
CA ASP A 97 -3.62 19.59 -15.12
C ASP A 97 -3.67 19.32 -13.60
N ASN A 98 -3.52 20.37 -12.79
CA ASN A 98 -3.64 20.27 -11.34
C ASN A 98 -5.06 19.85 -10.92
N ASP A 99 -6.09 20.49 -11.45
CA ASP A 99 -7.47 20.17 -11.15
C ASP A 99 -7.82 18.74 -11.61
N LEU A 100 -7.39 18.35 -12.78
CA LEU A 100 -7.56 16.99 -13.31
C LEU A 100 -6.90 15.97 -12.40
N ARG A 101 -5.66 16.21 -11.97
CA ARG A 101 -4.96 15.34 -11.02
C ARG A 101 -5.72 15.24 -9.70
N ASN A 102 -6.17 16.38 -9.16
CA ASN A 102 -6.90 16.46 -7.91
C ASN A 102 -8.24 15.69 -7.96
N GLU A 103 -8.94 15.72 -9.08
CA GLU A 103 -10.17 14.93 -9.24
C GLU A 103 -9.87 13.41 -9.41
N ILE A 104 -8.87 13.04 -10.20
CA ILE A 104 -8.52 11.61 -10.41
C ILE A 104 -8.08 10.94 -9.10
N ILE A 105 -7.33 11.60 -8.24
CA ILE A 105 -6.87 11.01 -6.96
C ILE A 105 -8.01 10.76 -5.97
N ARG A 106 -9.20 11.33 -6.20
CA ARG A 106 -10.40 11.07 -5.38
C ARG A 106 -11.08 9.75 -5.70
N LEU A 107 -10.82 9.18 -6.89
CA LEU A 107 -11.38 7.89 -7.28
C LEU A 107 -10.61 6.74 -6.63
N PRO A 108 -11.30 5.81 -5.96
CA PRO A 108 -10.67 4.58 -5.47
C PRO A 108 -10.29 3.67 -6.64
N ASN A 109 -9.49 2.64 -6.34
CA ASN A 109 -9.21 1.59 -7.29
C ASN A 109 -10.45 0.76 -7.59
N LEU A 110 -10.53 0.22 -8.80
CA LEU A 110 -11.62 -0.66 -9.19
C LEU A 110 -11.50 -1.99 -8.44
N PRO A 111 -12.59 -2.49 -7.83
CA PRO A 111 -12.58 -3.84 -7.29
C PRO A 111 -12.55 -4.87 -8.43
N HIS A 112 -11.81 -5.96 -8.23
CA HIS A 112 -11.80 -7.11 -9.13
C HIS A 112 -13.22 -7.73 -9.22
N GLU A 113 -13.55 -8.35 -10.35
CA GLU A 113 -14.89 -8.91 -10.60
C GLU A 113 -15.36 -9.91 -9.52
N SER A 114 -14.42 -10.63 -8.90
CA SER A 114 -14.71 -11.60 -7.84
C SER A 114 -14.97 -10.99 -6.46
N VAL A 115 -14.87 -9.66 -6.31
CA VAL A 115 -15.14 -8.97 -5.03
C VAL A 115 -16.64 -8.94 -4.79
N PRO A 116 -17.11 -9.49 -3.66
CA PRO A 116 -18.54 -9.45 -3.32
C PRO A 116 -18.99 -8.05 -2.92
N GLY A 117 -20.25 -7.73 -3.17
CA GLY A 117 -20.88 -6.54 -2.58
C GLY A 117 -20.98 -6.70 -1.06
N GLY A 118 -21.04 -5.58 -0.35
CA GLY A 118 -21.17 -5.55 1.12
C GLY A 118 -20.83 -4.16 1.66
N HIS A 119 -21.13 -3.95 2.95
CA HIS A 119 -20.96 -2.66 3.61
C HIS A 119 -19.82 -2.61 4.64
N GLY A 120 -19.35 -3.78 5.12
CA GLY A 120 -18.32 -3.86 6.14
C GLY A 120 -17.90 -5.29 6.47
N ALA A 121 -17.16 -5.47 7.56
CA ALA A 121 -16.49 -6.71 7.92
C ALA A 121 -17.43 -7.94 8.06
N ASP A 122 -18.69 -7.72 8.42
CA ASP A 122 -19.69 -8.80 8.56
C ASP A 122 -20.08 -9.42 7.21
N ASP A 123 -19.85 -8.71 6.10
CA ASP A 123 -20.15 -9.17 4.75
C ASP A 123 -18.94 -9.86 4.06
N ASN A 124 -17.81 -9.99 4.76
CA ASN A 124 -16.63 -10.67 4.25
C ASN A 124 -16.87 -12.17 4.13
N ILE A 125 -16.31 -12.79 3.09
CA ILE A 125 -16.50 -14.21 2.81
C ILE A 125 -15.31 -15.02 3.35
N LYS A 126 -15.58 -15.95 4.28
CA LYS A 126 -14.58 -16.94 4.70
C LYS A 126 -14.28 -17.90 3.55
N VAL A 127 -13.02 -17.93 3.10
CA VAL A 127 -12.58 -18.79 1.97
C VAL A 127 -11.73 -19.97 2.41
N ARG A 128 -11.00 -19.84 3.53
CA ARG A 128 -10.18 -20.93 4.12
C ARG A 128 -10.18 -20.82 5.63
N GLU A 129 -9.88 -21.93 6.28
CA GLU A 129 -9.62 -22.00 7.73
C GLU A 129 -8.69 -23.17 8.04
N GLY A 130 -7.97 -23.09 9.15
CA GLY A 130 -7.06 -24.14 9.58
C GLY A 130 -6.62 -23.98 11.03
N GLY A 131 -5.74 -24.89 11.46
CA GLY A 131 -5.28 -24.97 12.84
C GLY A 131 -6.28 -25.66 13.77
N ILE A 132 -5.84 -25.92 15.00
CA ILE A 132 -6.65 -26.60 16.02
C ILE A 132 -7.05 -25.59 17.10
N MET A 133 -8.36 -25.48 17.37
CA MET A 133 -8.85 -24.58 18.39
C MET A 133 -8.29 -24.98 19.76
N PRO A 134 -7.64 -24.06 20.51
CA PRO A 134 -7.00 -24.39 21.76
C PRO A 134 -8.04 -24.68 22.84
N VAL A 135 -7.76 -25.72 23.65
CA VAL A 135 -8.50 -26.00 24.86
C VAL A 135 -7.82 -25.27 26.00
N VAL A 136 -8.33 -24.10 26.35
CA VAL A 136 -7.82 -23.30 27.47
C VAL A 136 -8.70 -23.45 28.72
N SER A 137 -8.11 -23.24 29.89
CA SER A 137 -8.83 -23.22 31.16
C SER A 137 -9.96 -22.15 31.14
N LYS A 138 -11.03 -22.40 31.91
CA LYS A 138 -12.07 -21.37 32.14
C LYS A 138 -11.53 -20.12 32.81
N THR A 139 -10.36 -20.22 33.48
CA THR A 139 -9.62 -19.13 34.12
C THR A 139 -8.49 -18.58 33.24
N ALA A 140 -8.51 -18.87 31.95
CA ALA A 140 -7.52 -18.35 31.01
C ALA A 140 -7.51 -16.81 31.02
N LEU A 141 -6.31 -16.24 31.14
CA LEU A 141 -6.11 -14.81 31.22
C LEU A 141 -5.92 -14.21 29.83
N PRO A 142 -6.48 -13.02 29.55
CA PRO A 142 -6.17 -12.29 28.35
C PRO A 142 -4.72 -11.77 28.36
N HIS A 143 -4.18 -11.49 27.17
CA HIS A 143 -2.78 -11.14 27.01
C HIS A 143 -2.34 -9.92 27.87
N TRP A 144 -3.19 -8.93 28.10
CA TRP A 144 -2.88 -7.77 28.94
C TRP A 144 -2.68 -8.11 30.43
N ASP A 145 -3.24 -9.22 30.91
CA ASP A 145 -2.99 -9.74 32.27
C ASP A 145 -1.77 -10.67 32.28
N LEU A 146 -1.57 -11.48 31.23
CA LEU A 146 -0.39 -12.35 31.06
C LEU A 146 0.91 -11.54 30.97
N ILE A 147 0.93 -10.45 30.20
CA ILE A 147 2.15 -9.60 30.08
C ILE A 147 2.55 -8.95 31.39
N LYS A 148 1.59 -8.62 32.26
CA LYS A 148 1.85 -8.13 33.63
C LYS A 148 2.33 -9.26 34.54
N LYS A 149 1.65 -10.42 34.47
CA LYS A 149 2.00 -11.58 35.33
C LYS A 149 3.45 -12.03 35.10
N TYR A 150 3.93 -12.03 33.87
CA TYR A 150 5.28 -12.48 33.51
C TYR A 150 6.26 -11.33 33.27
N ASP A 151 5.85 -10.08 33.50
CA ASP A 151 6.65 -8.87 33.33
C ASP A 151 7.41 -8.77 31.98
N ILE A 152 6.72 -9.13 30.90
CA ILE A 152 7.34 -9.23 29.57
C ILE A 152 7.04 -8.07 28.65
N ILE A 153 5.95 -7.31 28.87
CA ILE A 153 5.60 -6.09 28.14
C ILE A 153 4.98 -5.09 29.12
N ASP A 154 5.43 -3.85 29.08
CA ASP A 154 5.08 -2.81 30.03
C ASP A 154 4.49 -1.59 29.31
N PHE A 155 3.20 -1.36 29.51
CA PHE A 155 2.49 -0.20 28.95
C PHE A 155 2.66 1.06 29.80
N ASP A 156 2.87 0.92 31.13
CA ASP A 156 3.02 2.05 32.03
C ASP A 156 4.37 2.76 31.77
N LEU A 157 5.43 1.99 31.50
CA LEU A 157 6.69 2.55 31.00
C LEU A 157 6.52 3.23 29.65
N GLY A 158 5.74 2.67 28.75
CA GLY A 158 5.45 3.27 27.44
C GLY A 158 4.73 4.62 27.58
N ILE A 159 3.75 4.71 28.48
CA ILE A 159 3.06 5.96 28.80
C ILE A 159 4.05 7.01 29.33
N LYS A 160 4.97 6.59 30.21
CA LYS A 160 6.00 7.49 30.76
C LYS A 160 6.95 8.03 29.68
N LEU A 161 7.31 7.21 28.70
CA LEU A 161 8.28 7.56 27.65
C LEU A 161 7.67 8.39 26.53
N THR A 162 6.45 8.05 26.11
CA THR A 162 5.84 8.61 24.89
C THR A 162 4.36 8.94 25.07
N GLY A 163 3.56 7.97 25.55
CA GLY A 163 2.10 8.08 25.68
C GLY A 163 1.43 6.70 25.58
N ALA A 164 0.10 6.71 25.64
CA ALA A 164 -0.67 5.47 25.48
C ALA A 164 -0.44 4.86 24.07
N GLY A 165 -0.50 3.53 23.99
CA GLY A 165 -0.32 2.82 22.70
C GLY A 165 1.13 2.58 22.27
N PHE A 166 2.11 2.84 23.13
CA PHE A 166 3.54 2.59 22.92
C PHE A 166 4.06 1.59 23.96
N PRO A 167 4.03 0.26 23.73
CA PRO A 167 4.48 -0.72 24.69
C PRO A 167 6.01 -0.80 24.77
N VAL A 168 6.53 -1.15 25.98
CA VAL A 168 7.95 -1.49 26.19
C VAL A 168 8.07 -3.00 26.36
N TYR A 169 8.72 -3.67 25.43
CA TYR A 169 9.00 -5.11 25.52
C TYR A 169 10.23 -5.36 26.42
N LYS A 170 10.14 -6.34 27.31
CA LYS A 170 11.19 -6.66 28.31
C LYS A 170 11.54 -8.15 28.30
N GLY A 171 12.76 -8.50 28.65
CA GLY A 171 13.22 -9.87 28.93
C GLY A 171 12.79 -10.88 27.85
N LYS A 172 12.05 -11.93 28.27
CA LYS A 172 11.53 -12.97 27.36
C LYS A 172 10.54 -12.40 26.33
N GLY A 173 9.81 -11.32 26.64
CA GLY A 173 8.94 -10.65 25.68
C GLY A 173 9.70 -9.99 24.53
N ALA A 174 10.77 -9.24 24.84
CA ALA A 174 11.64 -8.64 23.83
C ALA A 174 12.35 -9.73 22.98
N LYS A 175 12.74 -10.84 23.61
CA LYS A 175 13.34 -11.97 22.90
C LYS A 175 12.33 -12.66 21.97
N LEU A 176 11.07 -12.85 22.40
CA LEU A 176 10.00 -13.40 21.56
C LEU A 176 9.71 -12.49 20.36
N GLN A 177 9.68 -11.17 20.56
CA GLN A 177 9.47 -10.20 19.48
C GLN A 177 10.55 -10.34 18.39
N ARG A 178 11.83 -10.35 18.79
CA ARG A 178 12.95 -10.55 17.84
C ARG A 178 12.92 -11.92 17.18
N ALA A 179 12.54 -12.97 17.93
CA ALA A 179 12.42 -14.33 17.41
C ALA A 179 11.37 -14.42 16.28
N LEU A 180 10.22 -13.77 16.46
CA LEU A 180 9.18 -13.69 15.42
C LEU A 180 9.68 -12.95 14.18
N ILE A 181 10.35 -11.80 14.35
CA ILE A 181 10.93 -11.04 13.23
C ILE A 181 11.90 -11.92 12.43
N SER A 182 12.88 -12.54 13.11
CA SER A 182 13.88 -13.40 12.44
C SER A 182 13.23 -14.61 11.75
N PHE A 183 12.26 -15.24 12.42
CA PHE A 183 11.52 -16.38 11.84
C PHE A 183 10.77 -15.98 10.56
N PHE A 184 10.07 -14.85 10.55
CA PHE A 184 9.32 -14.41 9.38
C PHE A 184 10.24 -14.01 8.21
N LEU A 185 11.37 -13.36 8.49
CA LEU A 185 12.37 -13.00 7.48
C LEU A 185 13.00 -14.26 6.87
N ASP A 186 13.46 -15.20 7.69
CA ASP A 186 14.05 -16.46 7.21
C ASP A 186 13.08 -17.30 6.36
N GLU A 187 11.81 -17.35 6.76
CA GLU A 187 10.77 -18.03 5.96
C GLU A 187 10.49 -17.30 4.65
N GLY A 188 10.58 -15.97 4.63
CA GLY A 188 10.48 -15.16 3.43
C GLY A 188 11.65 -15.40 2.47
N GLU A 189 12.88 -15.45 2.97
CA GLU A 189 14.06 -15.81 2.14
C GLU A 189 13.89 -17.20 1.51
N LYS A 190 13.46 -18.20 2.29
CA LYS A 190 13.16 -19.56 1.78
C LYS A 190 12.09 -19.57 0.69
N ALA A 191 11.15 -18.61 0.72
CA ALA A 191 10.12 -18.42 -0.30
C ALA A 191 10.61 -17.58 -1.51
N GLY A 192 11.89 -17.19 -1.51
CA GLY A 192 12.53 -16.47 -2.61
C GLY A 192 12.31 -14.96 -2.58
N TYR A 193 12.01 -14.39 -1.43
CA TYR A 193 11.98 -12.93 -1.24
C TYR A 193 13.39 -12.41 -0.96
N LEU A 194 13.71 -11.25 -1.53
CA LEU A 194 14.91 -10.50 -1.19
C LEU A 194 14.61 -9.61 0.02
N GLU A 195 15.36 -9.81 1.11
CA GLU A 195 15.28 -8.94 2.27
C GLU A 195 15.86 -7.56 1.96
N VAL A 196 15.14 -6.50 2.40
CA VAL A 196 15.57 -5.12 2.29
C VAL A 196 15.29 -4.38 3.60
N MET A 197 16.16 -3.44 3.96
CA MET A 197 16.01 -2.58 5.14
C MET A 197 15.83 -1.12 4.71
N PRO A 198 14.60 -0.68 4.48
CA PRO A 198 14.33 0.68 4.01
C PRO A 198 14.33 1.69 5.17
N PRO A 199 14.48 3.00 4.86
CA PRO A 199 14.26 4.05 5.86
C PRO A 199 12.81 4.07 6.34
N ILE A 200 12.60 4.44 7.62
CA ILE A 200 11.28 4.57 8.24
C ILE A 200 10.68 5.98 8.12
N LEU A 201 11.47 6.94 7.70
CA LEU A 201 11.04 8.28 7.32
C LEU A 201 10.99 8.36 5.79
N VAL A 202 9.88 8.85 5.26
CA VAL A 202 9.65 8.96 3.80
C VAL A 202 9.19 10.36 3.44
N ASN A 203 9.46 10.78 2.21
CA ASN A 203 8.97 12.04 1.65
C ASN A 203 7.51 11.91 1.18
N GLU A 204 6.90 13.06 0.86
CA GLU A 204 5.52 13.15 0.40
C GLU A 204 5.25 12.30 -0.85
N ASP A 205 6.18 12.32 -1.82
CA ASP A 205 6.05 11.52 -3.05
C ASP A 205 5.94 10.01 -2.77
N SER A 206 6.63 9.52 -1.74
CA SER A 206 6.56 8.13 -1.35
C SER A 206 5.21 7.79 -0.73
N GLY A 207 4.68 8.66 0.12
CA GLY A 207 3.32 8.52 0.66
C GLY A 207 2.25 8.59 -0.44
N PHE A 208 2.43 9.47 -1.41
CA PHE A 208 1.54 9.58 -2.56
C PHE A 208 1.59 8.32 -3.46
N GLY A 209 2.78 7.78 -3.69
CA GLY A 209 3.01 6.64 -4.59
C GLY A 209 2.17 5.41 -4.24
N THR A 210 2.08 5.08 -2.95
CA THR A 210 1.29 3.93 -2.46
C THR A 210 -0.14 4.30 -2.07
N GLY A 211 -0.48 5.60 -2.02
CA GLY A 211 -1.84 6.06 -1.74
C GLY A 211 -2.13 6.37 -0.27
N GLN A 212 -1.11 6.44 0.57
CA GLN A 212 -1.23 6.91 1.96
C GLN A 212 -1.50 8.43 2.01
N LEU A 213 -1.01 9.16 1.01
CA LEU A 213 -1.31 10.58 0.84
C LEU A 213 -2.20 10.82 -0.41
N PRO A 214 -3.12 11.81 -0.33
CA PRO A 214 -3.42 12.65 0.83
C PRO A 214 -4.05 11.84 1.98
N ASP A 215 -3.56 12.08 3.21
CA ASP A 215 -4.03 11.40 4.42
C ASP A 215 -5.38 11.97 4.89
N LYS A 216 -6.45 11.41 4.35
CA LYS A 216 -7.83 11.84 4.65
C LYS A 216 -8.30 11.49 6.07
N GLU A 217 -7.67 10.47 6.66
CA GLU A 217 -8.04 9.92 7.97
C GLU A 217 -7.13 10.40 9.10
N GLY A 218 -6.06 11.14 8.78
CA GLY A 218 -5.11 11.64 9.76
C GLY A 218 -4.29 10.55 10.44
N GLN A 219 -3.97 9.47 9.73
CA GLN A 219 -3.29 8.29 10.28
C GLN A 219 -1.76 8.40 10.33
N MET A 220 -1.16 9.25 9.50
CA MET A 220 0.29 9.36 9.42
C MET A 220 0.86 10.36 10.45
N TYR A 221 1.94 9.98 11.11
CA TYR A 221 2.77 10.93 11.85
C TYR A 221 3.62 11.75 10.88
N HIS A 222 3.63 13.06 11.06
CA HIS A 222 4.32 14.02 10.19
C HIS A 222 5.34 14.83 10.97
N ALA A 223 6.62 14.73 10.57
CA ALA A 223 7.71 15.58 11.03
C ALA A 223 7.71 16.87 10.21
N THR A 224 6.98 17.89 10.70
CA THR A 224 6.60 19.09 9.92
C THR A 224 7.77 19.96 9.52
N LEU A 225 8.84 20.03 10.33
CA LEU A 225 10.02 20.88 10.04
C LEU A 225 10.78 20.38 8.81
N ASP A 226 10.88 19.04 8.65
CA ASP A 226 11.64 18.42 7.57
C ASP A 226 10.74 17.93 6.43
N ASN A 227 9.41 18.04 6.60
CA ASN A 227 8.39 17.49 5.70
C ASN A 227 8.57 15.99 5.41
N PHE A 228 8.85 15.21 6.46
CA PHE A 228 8.92 13.75 6.39
C PHE A 228 7.76 13.10 7.14
N TYR A 229 7.39 11.90 6.71
CA TYR A 229 6.34 11.10 7.31
C TYR A 229 6.93 9.80 7.89
N LEU A 230 6.51 9.43 9.11
CA LEU A 230 6.80 8.10 9.64
C LEU A 230 5.91 7.08 8.92
N ILE A 231 6.51 5.96 8.50
CA ILE A 231 5.78 4.96 7.71
C ILE A 231 4.73 4.21 8.55
N PRO A 232 3.51 4.01 8.02
CA PRO A 232 2.50 3.15 8.66
C PRO A 232 2.68 1.67 8.30
N THR A 233 3.56 1.36 7.35
CA THR A 233 3.86 0.04 6.80
C THR A 233 5.13 0.11 5.93
N ALA A 234 5.90 -0.97 5.88
CA ALA A 234 7.03 -1.10 4.95
C ALA A 234 6.62 -1.10 3.48
N GLU A 235 5.34 -1.33 3.17
CA GLU A 235 4.79 -1.16 1.82
C GLU A 235 5.24 0.17 1.19
N VAL A 236 5.17 1.27 1.97
CA VAL A 236 5.47 2.60 1.47
C VAL A 236 6.89 2.72 0.92
N PRO A 237 7.96 2.52 1.71
CA PRO A 237 9.32 2.65 1.18
C PRO A 237 9.68 1.55 0.19
N VAL A 238 9.27 0.29 0.42
CA VAL A 238 9.66 -0.84 -0.44
C VAL A 238 9.05 -0.72 -1.84
N THR A 239 7.76 -0.38 -1.94
CA THR A 239 7.12 -0.18 -3.26
C THR A 239 7.72 1.03 -3.98
N ASN A 240 8.09 2.08 -3.25
CA ASN A 240 8.71 3.28 -3.82
C ASN A 240 10.17 3.08 -4.30
N MET A 241 10.83 1.98 -3.98
CA MET A 241 12.11 1.60 -4.63
C MET A 241 11.95 1.47 -6.15
N TYR A 242 10.74 1.25 -6.63
CA TYR A 242 10.39 1.10 -8.04
C TYR A 242 9.70 2.34 -8.63
N ARG A 243 9.73 3.48 -7.94
CA ARG A 243 9.19 4.75 -8.46
C ARG A 243 10.05 5.29 -9.60
N ASP A 244 9.38 5.73 -10.69
CA ASP A 244 9.99 6.23 -11.93
C ASP A 244 10.92 5.20 -12.62
N VAL A 245 10.67 3.89 -12.45
CA VAL A 245 11.50 2.82 -13.01
C VAL A 245 10.78 2.12 -14.18
N ILE A 246 11.53 1.78 -15.22
CA ILE A 246 11.10 0.87 -16.29
C ILE A 246 11.85 -0.45 -16.12
N LEU A 247 11.12 -1.50 -15.75
CA LEU A 247 11.63 -2.84 -15.52
C LEU A 247 11.67 -3.66 -16.82
N ASN A 248 12.54 -4.67 -16.88
CA ASN A 248 12.46 -5.69 -17.93
C ASN A 248 11.41 -6.74 -17.51
N ALA A 249 10.56 -7.16 -18.44
CA ALA A 249 9.49 -8.13 -18.17
C ALA A 249 10.03 -9.47 -17.66
N ASP A 250 11.22 -9.90 -18.11
CA ASP A 250 11.89 -11.15 -17.69
C ASP A 250 12.34 -11.16 -16.22
N LYS A 251 12.35 -10.00 -15.55
CA LYS A 251 12.67 -9.89 -14.13
C LYS A 251 11.43 -9.96 -13.22
N LEU A 252 10.24 -10.03 -13.79
CA LEU A 252 9.00 -10.10 -13.02
C LEU A 252 8.61 -11.57 -12.72
N PRO A 253 8.06 -11.87 -11.53
CA PRO A 253 7.81 -10.93 -10.44
C PRO A 253 9.06 -10.61 -9.62
N ILE A 254 9.21 -9.34 -9.20
CA ILE A 254 10.18 -8.96 -8.17
C ILE A 254 9.53 -9.19 -6.81
N LYS A 255 10.27 -9.80 -5.87
CA LYS A 255 9.79 -10.19 -4.54
C LYS A 255 10.69 -9.58 -3.48
N ASN A 256 10.15 -8.69 -2.64
CA ASN A 256 10.88 -8.10 -1.52
C ASN A 256 10.19 -8.38 -0.19
N ILE A 257 10.98 -8.54 0.88
CA ILE A 257 10.51 -8.63 2.25
C ILE A 257 11.26 -7.62 3.10
N ALA A 258 10.56 -6.97 4.04
CA ALA A 258 11.16 -6.01 4.94
C ALA A 258 10.54 -6.08 6.34
N TYR A 259 11.38 -6.01 7.35
CA TYR A 259 10.97 -5.69 8.72
C TYR A 259 11.08 -4.20 8.95
N THR A 260 10.04 -3.59 9.52
CA THR A 260 10.09 -2.21 10.01
C THR A 260 9.21 -2.02 11.25
N PRO A 261 9.58 -1.10 12.16
CA PRO A 261 8.59 -0.46 13.00
C PRO A 261 7.63 0.33 12.12
N CYS A 262 6.35 0.32 12.50
CA CYS A 262 5.26 1.00 11.81
C CYS A 262 4.58 1.97 12.78
N PHE A 263 4.12 3.10 12.26
CA PHE A 263 3.57 4.18 13.07
C PHE A 263 2.19 4.58 12.55
N ARG A 264 1.16 4.50 13.41
CA ARG A 264 -0.21 4.92 13.08
C ARG A 264 -0.77 5.78 14.21
N ARG A 265 -1.41 6.88 13.85
CA ARG A 265 -2.03 7.77 14.85
C ARG A 265 -3.27 7.16 15.49
N GLU A 266 -3.84 6.13 14.88
CA GLU A 266 -5.03 5.42 15.37
C GLU A 266 -6.18 6.38 15.71
N ALA A 267 -6.33 7.44 14.92
CA ALA A 267 -7.30 8.48 15.13
C ALA A 267 -8.74 7.90 15.16
N GLY A 268 -9.50 8.24 16.19
CA GLY A 268 -10.89 7.81 16.33
C GLY A 268 -11.10 6.40 16.89
N SER A 269 -10.06 5.73 17.38
CA SER A 269 -10.16 4.35 17.90
C SER A 269 -10.31 4.34 19.43
N TRP A 270 -11.50 3.92 19.91
CA TRP A 270 -11.84 3.89 21.34
C TRP A 270 -12.57 2.58 21.69
N GLY A 271 -12.40 2.10 22.94
CA GLY A 271 -13.19 1.00 23.49
C GLY A 271 -12.40 -0.22 23.93
N ALA A 272 -13.08 -1.22 24.48
CA ALA A 272 -12.47 -2.43 25.05
C ALA A 272 -11.71 -3.27 24.02
N HIS A 273 -12.10 -3.22 22.75
CA HIS A 273 -11.51 -3.97 21.66
C HIS A 273 -10.10 -3.50 21.26
N VAL A 274 -9.69 -2.28 21.70
CA VAL A 274 -8.35 -1.73 21.43
C VAL A 274 -7.34 -2.01 22.53
N ARG A 275 -7.76 -2.67 23.65
CA ARG A 275 -6.94 -2.89 24.84
C ARG A 275 -5.70 -3.75 24.57
N GLY A 276 -4.59 -3.41 25.24
CA GLY A 276 -3.34 -4.16 25.18
C GLY A 276 -2.68 -4.10 23.81
N LEU A 277 -2.30 -5.25 23.26
CA LEU A 277 -1.64 -5.39 21.96
C LEU A 277 -2.59 -5.33 20.77
N ASN A 278 -3.88 -5.17 20.97
CA ASN A 278 -4.85 -5.19 19.87
C ASN A 278 -4.72 -3.98 18.93
N ARG A 279 -4.30 -2.81 19.47
CA ARG A 279 -4.13 -1.60 18.67
C ARG A 279 -3.06 -0.68 19.30
N LEU A 280 -2.04 -0.34 18.52
CA LEU A 280 -0.85 0.37 18.96
C LEU A 280 -0.51 1.51 18.01
N HIS A 281 0.06 2.59 18.54
CA HIS A 281 0.61 3.71 17.76
C HIS A 281 1.95 3.38 17.11
N GLN A 282 2.74 2.52 17.78
CA GLN A 282 3.97 1.95 17.24
C GLN A 282 3.93 0.43 17.38
N PHE A 283 4.22 -0.28 16.29
CA PHE A 283 4.27 -1.74 16.27
C PHE A 283 5.23 -2.25 15.20
N ASP A 284 5.71 -3.48 15.39
CA ASP A 284 6.58 -4.16 14.42
C ASP A 284 5.78 -4.97 13.42
N LYS A 285 6.22 -4.93 12.16
CA LYS A 285 5.61 -5.68 11.07
C LYS A 285 6.67 -6.16 10.08
N VAL A 286 6.55 -7.40 9.65
CA VAL A 286 7.23 -7.89 8.45
C VAL A 286 6.27 -7.77 7.29
N GLU A 287 6.72 -7.21 6.18
CA GLU A 287 5.92 -6.94 4.99
C GLU A 287 6.54 -7.57 3.77
N ILE A 288 5.74 -8.22 2.94
CA ILE A 288 6.13 -8.71 1.62
C ILE A 288 5.52 -7.83 0.53
N VAL A 289 6.33 -7.48 -0.46
CA VAL A 289 5.93 -6.65 -1.60
C VAL A 289 6.33 -7.33 -2.88
N ARG A 290 5.44 -7.33 -3.87
CA ARG A 290 5.74 -7.81 -5.22
C ARG A 290 5.45 -6.75 -6.27
N ILE A 291 6.33 -6.71 -7.28
CA ILE A 291 6.05 -6.03 -8.54
C ILE A 291 5.87 -7.13 -9.58
N ALA A 292 4.68 -7.24 -10.14
CA ALA A 292 4.28 -8.36 -10.97
C ALA A 292 3.87 -7.94 -12.38
N HIS A 293 4.00 -8.88 -13.31
CA HIS A 293 3.39 -8.76 -14.63
C HIS A 293 1.86 -8.79 -14.49
N PRO A 294 1.09 -7.92 -15.18
CA PRO A 294 -0.36 -7.89 -15.06
C PRO A 294 -1.04 -9.25 -15.28
N ASP A 295 -0.57 -9.99 -16.29
CA ASP A 295 -1.17 -11.27 -16.68
C ASP A 295 -0.97 -12.38 -15.63
N HIS A 296 -0.01 -12.22 -14.68
CA HIS A 296 0.34 -13.18 -13.62
C HIS A 296 0.19 -12.63 -12.21
N SER A 297 -0.43 -11.46 -12.04
CA SER A 297 -0.51 -10.81 -10.73
C SER A 297 -1.46 -11.53 -9.76
N TYR A 298 -2.48 -12.21 -10.26
CA TYR A 298 -3.40 -12.99 -9.41
C TYR A 298 -2.81 -14.35 -9.00
N GLU A 299 -1.97 -14.96 -9.82
CA GLU A 299 -1.12 -16.10 -9.44
C GLU A 299 -0.13 -15.67 -8.33
N SER A 300 0.48 -14.51 -8.49
CA SER A 300 1.35 -13.91 -7.47
C SER A 300 0.61 -13.63 -6.16
N LEU A 301 -0.65 -13.19 -6.21
CA LEU A 301 -1.49 -12.98 -5.03
C LEU A 301 -1.73 -14.32 -4.29
N GLU A 302 -2.07 -15.37 -5.02
CA GLU A 302 -2.29 -16.69 -4.44
C GLU A 302 -1.02 -17.28 -3.79
N GLU A 303 0.15 -17.09 -4.40
CA GLU A 303 1.43 -17.47 -3.78
C GLU A 303 1.71 -16.69 -2.48
N MET A 304 1.34 -15.40 -2.42
CA MET A 304 1.48 -14.60 -1.20
C MET A 304 0.53 -15.08 -0.10
N ILE A 305 -0.70 -15.40 -0.44
CA ILE A 305 -1.70 -15.98 0.48
C ILE A 305 -1.17 -17.29 1.06
N ASN A 306 -0.67 -18.20 0.21
CA ASN A 306 -0.12 -19.49 0.64
C ASN A 306 1.13 -19.33 1.52
N HIS A 307 1.97 -18.31 1.26
CA HIS A 307 3.12 -18.00 2.11
C HIS A 307 2.67 -17.56 3.51
N VAL A 308 1.73 -16.62 3.62
CA VAL A 308 1.21 -16.13 4.90
C VAL A 308 0.47 -17.25 5.66
N GLU A 309 -0.31 -18.08 4.97
CA GLU A 309 -0.97 -19.25 5.54
C GLU A 309 0.04 -20.24 6.15
N ASN A 310 1.16 -20.50 5.47
CA ASN A 310 2.24 -21.34 5.98
C ASN A 310 2.88 -20.75 7.26
N LEU A 311 3.06 -19.43 7.35
CA LEU A 311 3.59 -18.77 8.54
C LEU A 311 2.67 -18.97 9.75
N VAL A 312 1.38 -18.73 9.59
CA VAL A 312 0.38 -18.88 10.67
C VAL A 312 0.28 -20.35 11.10
N SER A 313 0.30 -21.28 10.14
CA SER A 313 0.26 -22.74 10.40
C SER A 313 1.49 -23.20 11.20
N LYS A 314 2.69 -22.71 10.88
CA LYS A 314 3.92 -23.03 11.63
C LYS A 314 3.93 -22.48 13.05
N LEU A 315 3.16 -21.40 13.30
CA LEU A 315 2.92 -20.88 14.65
C LEU A 315 1.87 -21.67 15.43
N GLU A 316 1.29 -22.71 14.83
CA GLU A 316 0.27 -23.58 15.43
C GLU A 316 -0.98 -22.79 15.88
N LEU A 317 -1.28 -21.64 15.23
CA LEU A 317 -2.45 -20.83 15.56
C LEU A 317 -3.66 -21.24 14.71
N PRO A 318 -4.86 -21.32 15.30
CA PRO A 318 -6.09 -21.44 14.51
C PRO A 318 -6.31 -20.16 13.74
N TYR A 319 -6.63 -20.27 12.45
CA TYR A 319 -6.81 -19.14 11.56
C TYR A 319 -8.00 -19.29 10.64
N ARG A 320 -8.47 -18.19 10.11
CA ARG A 320 -9.36 -18.11 8.96
C ARG A 320 -8.90 -17.06 7.98
N ILE A 321 -9.20 -17.26 6.70
CA ILE A 321 -8.89 -16.31 5.63
C ILE A 321 -10.21 -15.80 5.07
N LEU A 322 -10.34 -14.47 5.03
CA LEU A 322 -11.52 -13.76 4.57
C LEU A 322 -11.21 -13.06 3.25
N LYS A 323 -12.06 -13.24 2.23
CA LYS A 323 -12.09 -12.36 1.07
C LYS A 323 -12.94 -11.15 1.43
N LEU A 324 -12.35 -9.95 1.35
CA LEU A 324 -13.06 -8.74 1.72
C LEU A 324 -14.15 -8.38 0.70
N CYS A 325 -15.27 -7.89 1.21
CA CYS A 325 -16.32 -7.26 0.40
C CYS A 325 -15.91 -5.82 0.02
N GLY A 326 -16.60 -5.26 -0.95
CA GLY A 326 -16.28 -3.93 -1.47
C GLY A 326 -16.29 -2.82 -0.43
N GLY A 327 -17.18 -2.88 0.56
CA GLY A 327 -17.30 -1.88 1.63
C GLY A 327 -16.22 -1.95 2.70
N ASP A 328 -15.48 -3.08 2.80
CA ASP A 328 -14.40 -3.28 3.77
C ASP A 328 -13.00 -3.16 3.15
N MET A 329 -12.93 -3.11 1.82
CA MET A 329 -11.66 -2.99 1.10
C MET A 329 -11.05 -1.60 1.23
N SER A 330 -9.72 -1.52 1.29
CA SER A 330 -9.01 -0.24 1.24
C SER A 330 -9.28 0.53 -0.06
N PHE A 331 -9.10 1.85 0.00
CA PHE A 331 -9.26 2.75 -1.14
C PHE A 331 -8.42 2.32 -2.37
N THR A 332 -7.23 1.78 -2.14
CA THR A 332 -6.24 1.50 -3.19
C THR A 332 -6.28 0.08 -3.73
N SER A 333 -6.83 -0.90 -3.00
CA SER A 333 -6.81 -2.32 -3.40
C SER A 333 -7.87 -2.67 -4.45
N ALA A 334 -7.55 -3.63 -5.32
CA ALA A 334 -8.49 -4.26 -6.26
C ALA A 334 -9.05 -5.57 -5.70
N LEU A 335 -8.28 -6.32 -4.93
CA LEU A 335 -8.70 -7.53 -4.25
C LEU A 335 -7.86 -7.71 -2.99
N THR A 336 -8.49 -8.03 -1.87
CA THR A 336 -7.85 -8.20 -0.57
C THR A 336 -8.34 -9.47 0.13
N TYR A 337 -7.39 -10.15 0.77
CA TYR A 337 -7.65 -11.25 1.70
C TYR A 337 -7.06 -10.93 3.05
N ASP A 338 -7.87 -11.02 4.11
CA ASP A 338 -7.43 -10.84 5.48
C ASP A 338 -7.26 -12.17 6.18
N PHE A 339 -6.20 -12.26 6.97
CA PHE A 339 -5.94 -13.39 7.85
C PHE A 339 -6.27 -13.00 9.27
N GLU A 340 -7.07 -13.83 9.91
CA GLU A 340 -7.41 -13.70 11.31
C GLU A 340 -6.98 -14.94 12.08
N VAL A 341 -6.50 -14.75 13.30
CA VAL A 341 -6.16 -15.81 14.25
C VAL A 341 -7.09 -15.76 15.45
N TRP A 342 -7.40 -16.92 16.01
CA TRP A 342 -8.25 -17.00 17.18
C TRP A 342 -7.52 -16.56 18.45
N SER A 343 -8.15 -15.73 19.25
CA SER A 343 -7.72 -15.33 20.58
C SER A 343 -8.59 -16.03 21.62
N ALA A 344 -8.02 -17.00 22.34
CA ALA A 344 -8.78 -17.91 23.19
C ALA A 344 -9.40 -17.24 24.42
N ALA A 345 -8.69 -16.29 25.04
CA ALA A 345 -9.20 -15.58 26.20
C ALA A 345 -10.18 -14.45 25.84
N GLN A 346 -9.95 -13.76 24.73
CA GLN A 346 -10.87 -12.73 24.22
C GLN A 346 -12.09 -13.33 23.49
N LYS A 347 -12.03 -14.62 23.12
CA LYS A 347 -13.06 -15.36 22.37
C LYS A 347 -13.47 -14.66 21.06
N ARG A 348 -12.48 -14.18 20.33
CA ARG A 348 -12.69 -13.51 19.04
C ARG A 348 -11.54 -13.76 18.07
N TRP A 349 -11.78 -13.48 16.81
CA TRP A 349 -10.78 -13.43 15.77
C TRP A 349 -10.03 -12.10 15.79
N LEU A 350 -8.71 -12.15 15.58
CA LEU A 350 -7.82 -11.00 15.48
C LEU A 350 -7.18 -10.99 14.09
N GLU A 351 -7.40 -9.95 13.32
CA GLU A 351 -6.74 -9.72 12.05
C GLU A 351 -5.22 -9.55 12.27
N VAL A 352 -4.42 -10.34 11.57
CA VAL A 352 -2.94 -10.36 11.70
C VAL A 352 -2.22 -10.07 10.39
N SER A 353 -2.93 -10.15 9.27
CA SER A 353 -2.40 -9.84 7.94
C SER A 353 -3.53 -9.42 7.01
N SER A 354 -3.18 -8.55 6.07
CA SER A 354 -3.98 -8.22 4.90
C SER A 354 -3.10 -8.37 3.67
N VAL A 355 -3.52 -9.16 2.69
CA VAL A 355 -2.77 -9.45 1.45
C VAL A 355 -3.58 -8.92 0.28
N SER A 356 -3.00 -8.00 -0.49
CA SER A 356 -3.72 -7.23 -1.51
C SER A 356 -3.03 -7.19 -2.85
N ASN A 357 -3.83 -7.22 -3.91
CA ASN A 357 -3.44 -6.83 -5.26
C ASN A 357 -4.01 -5.43 -5.56
N PHE A 358 -3.15 -4.50 -5.96
CA PHE A 358 -3.54 -3.13 -6.32
C PHE A 358 -3.64 -2.94 -7.83
N GLU A 359 -3.37 -3.98 -8.60
CA GLU A 359 -3.25 -3.90 -10.05
C GLU A 359 -2.34 -2.73 -10.47
N SER A 360 -2.72 -1.96 -11.46
CA SER A 360 -1.93 -0.82 -11.95
C SER A 360 -2.12 0.48 -11.13
N PHE A 361 -2.95 0.48 -10.10
CA PHE A 361 -3.34 1.72 -9.40
C PHE A 361 -2.16 2.44 -8.74
N GLN A 362 -1.36 1.69 -7.96
CA GLN A 362 -0.15 2.25 -7.34
C GLN A 362 0.94 2.44 -8.40
N ALA A 363 1.13 1.49 -9.32
CA ALA A 363 2.12 1.61 -10.40
C ALA A 363 1.91 2.87 -11.26
N ASN A 364 0.65 3.29 -11.49
CA ASN A 364 0.36 4.54 -12.19
C ASN A 364 0.74 5.79 -11.38
N ARG A 365 0.60 5.77 -10.04
CA ARG A 365 1.09 6.86 -9.16
C ARG A 365 2.61 6.91 -9.12
N LEU A 366 3.23 5.75 -9.04
CA LEU A 366 4.68 5.54 -8.99
C LEU A 366 5.36 5.74 -10.35
N LYS A 367 4.61 5.73 -11.46
CA LYS A 367 5.14 5.59 -12.83
C LYS A 367 6.01 4.33 -12.99
N CYS A 368 5.71 3.27 -12.24
CA CYS A 368 6.37 1.97 -12.33
C CYS A 368 5.86 1.22 -13.55
N ARG A 369 6.75 0.99 -14.50
CA ARG A 369 6.44 0.38 -15.79
C ARG A 369 7.36 -0.80 -16.05
N PHE A 370 6.96 -1.62 -16.99
CA PHE A 370 7.84 -2.65 -17.54
C PHE A 370 7.80 -2.62 -19.07
N LYS A 371 8.79 -3.25 -19.66
CA LYS A 371 8.96 -3.34 -21.11
C LYS A 371 9.18 -4.79 -21.50
N GLU A 372 8.37 -5.27 -22.45
CA GLU A 372 8.57 -6.55 -23.08
C GLU A 372 9.78 -6.56 -24.02
N LYS A 373 10.41 -7.71 -24.15
CA LYS A 373 11.55 -7.87 -25.05
C LYS A 373 11.10 -7.66 -26.50
N GLY A 374 11.71 -6.68 -27.18
CA GLY A 374 11.40 -6.35 -28.58
C GLY A 374 10.26 -5.34 -28.77
N GLU A 375 9.50 -5.01 -27.72
CA GLU A 375 8.46 -3.98 -27.81
C GLU A 375 9.05 -2.57 -27.63
N LYS A 376 8.41 -1.58 -28.29
CA LYS A 376 8.77 -0.16 -28.12
C LYS A 376 8.02 0.49 -26.95
N GLN A 377 6.80 0.03 -26.69
CA GLN A 377 5.91 0.58 -25.69
C GLN A 377 6.16 -0.05 -24.31
N THR A 378 5.94 0.74 -23.27
CA THR A 378 5.96 0.29 -21.89
C THR A 378 4.54 0.11 -21.36
N ARG A 379 4.32 -0.84 -20.45
CA ARG A 379 3.07 -1.07 -19.74
C ARG A 379 3.24 -0.79 -18.25
N LEU A 380 2.16 -0.43 -17.54
CA LEU A 380 2.17 -0.34 -16.08
C LEU A 380 2.30 -1.74 -15.48
N ALA A 381 3.17 -1.89 -14.48
CA ALA A 381 3.24 -3.11 -13.68
C ALA A 381 2.02 -3.21 -12.74
N HIS A 382 1.81 -4.38 -12.13
CA HIS A 382 0.94 -4.54 -10.97
C HIS A 382 1.76 -4.56 -9.69
N THR A 383 1.22 -3.98 -8.62
CA THR A 383 1.83 -4.02 -7.28
C THR A 383 0.97 -4.85 -6.34
N LEU A 384 1.62 -5.62 -5.48
CA LEU A 384 0.98 -6.41 -4.45
C LEU A 384 1.76 -6.23 -3.14
N ASN A 385 1.05 -6.28 -2.02
CA ASN A 385 1.68 -6.37 -0.71
C ASN A 385 0.90 -7.27 0.24
N GLY A 386 1.53 -7.64 1.33
CA GLY A 386 0.90 -8.34 2.43
C GLY A 386 1.76 -8.34 3.68
N SER A 387 1.11 -8.32 4.83
CA SER A 387 1.82 -8.47 6.10
C SER A 387 2.19 -9.94 6.33
N ALA A 388 3.46 -10.17 6.61
CA ALA A 388 3.99 -11.51 6.87
C ALA A 388 4.73 -11.61 8.23
N LEU A 389 4.18 -11.19 9.37
CA LEU A 389 2.87 -10.77 9.83
C LEU A 389 2.96 -9.47 10.66
N ALA A 390 1.81 -8.94 11.14
CA ALA A 390 1.77 -7.87 12.14
C ALA A 390 1.94 -8.47 13.55
N LEU A 391 3.07 -8.18 14.20
CA LEU A 391 3.51 -8.89 15.39
C LEU A 391 2.61 -8.75 16.63
N PRO A 392 2.04 -7.59 16.98
CA PRO A 392 1.35 -7.43 18.25
C PRO A 392 0.19 -8.40 18.46
N ARG A 393 -0.65 -8.57 17.44
CA ARG A 393 -1.80 -9.48 17.52
C ARG A 393 -1.38 -10.95 17.45
N ILE A 394 -0.28 -11.26 16.78
CA ILE A 394 0.35 -12.60 16.81
C ILE A 394 0.86 -12.89 18.23
N VAL A 395 1.57 -11.95 18.86
CA VAL A 395 2.03 -12.10 20.25
C VAL A 395 0.84 -12.28 21.18
N ALA A 396 -0.20 -11.46 21.07
CA ALA A 396 -1.43 -11.60 21.85
C ALA A 396 -2.02 -13.00 21.75
N ALA A 397 -2.21 -13.50 20.52
CA ALA A 397 -2.78 -14.84 20.25
C ALA A 397 -1.86 -15.96 20.79
N LEU A 398 -0.54 -15.86 20.59
CA LEU A 398 0.42 -16.84 21.10
C LEU A 398 0.38 -16.93 22.64
N LEU A 399 0.37 -15.77 23.33
CA LEU A 399 0.30 -15.73 24.78
C LEU A 399 -1.00 -16.36 25.30
N GLU A 400 -2.13 -16.01 24.69
CA GLU A 400 -3.44 -16.49 25.15
C GLU A 400 -3.68 -17.96 24.83
N ASN A 401 -3.32 -18.40 23.61
CA ASN A 401 -3.60 -19.76 23.15
C ASN A 401 -2.69 -20.82 23.78
N ASN A 402 -1.45 -20.43 24.16
CA ASN A 402 -0.43 -21.37 24.65
C ASN A 402 -0.21 -21.32 26.17
N GLN A 403 -1.11 -20.64 26.92
CA GLN A 403 -1.00 -20.59 28.36
C GLN A 403 -1.30 -21.94 29.01
N THR A 404 -0.49 -22.30 30.01
CA THR A 404 -0.61 -23.51 30.82
C THR A 404 -0.45 -23.16 32.30
N GLU A 405 -0.58 -24.13 33.19
CA GLU A 405 -0.31 -23.95 34.64
C GLU A 405 1.15 -23.59 34.90
N SER A 406 2.09 -24.12 34.12
CA SER A 406 3.53 -23.90 34.29
C SER A 406 4.09 -22.65 33.58
N GLY A 407 3.29 -22.02 32.75
CA GLY A 407 3.71 -20.85 31.94
C GLY A 407 3.10 -20.84 30.55
N ILE A 408 3.69 -20.06 29.65
CA ILE A 408 3.25 -19.94 28.25
C ILE A 408 4.23 -20.71 27.36
N LYS A 409 3.75 -21.77 26.71
CA LYS A 409 4.57 -22.57 25.80
C LYS A 409 4.88 -21.80 24.52
N ILE A 410 6.08 -22.01 24.00
CA ILE A 410 6.51 -21.42 22.73
C ILE A 410 6.31 -22.45 21.60
N PRO A 411 5.70 -22.05 20.47
CA PRO A 411 5.60 -22.91 19.28
C PRO A 411 6.96 -23.47 18.86
N LYS A 412 6.98 -24.74 18.44
CA LYS A 412 8.23 -25.44 18.08
C LYS A 412 9.08 -24.68 17.07
N ALA A 413 8.45 -24.03 16.07
CA ALA A 413 9.13 -23.28 15.03
C ALA A 413 9.91 -22.07 15.60
N LEU A 414 9.52 -21.53 16.77
CA LEU A 414 10.17 -20.36 17.39
C LEU A 414 11.28 -20.71 18.39
N ILE A 415 11.32 -21.96 18.91
CA ILE A 415 12.32 -22.37 19.92
C ILE A 415 13.75 -22.10 19.47
N PRO A 416 14.16 -22.39 18.23
CA PRO A 416 15.52 -22.09 17.77
C PRO A 416 15.89 -20.59 17.83
N TYR A 417 14.88 -19.72 17.68
CA TYR A 417 15.07 -18.26 17.69
C TYR A 417 14.97 -17.67 19.11
N THR A 418 14.07 -18.20 19.94
CA THR A 418 13.90 -17.75 21.33
C THR A 418 15.00 -18.25 22.26
N GLY A 419 15.49 -19.49 22.04
CA GLY A 419 16.40 -20.18 22.93
C GLY A 419 15.74 -20.61 24.27
N PHE A 420 14.41 -20.59 24.35
CA PHE A 420 13.60 -21.14 25.43
C PHE A 420 12.28 -21.66 24.85
N ASP A 421 11.66 -22.59 25.56
CA ASP A 421 10.42 -23.27 25.18
C ASP A 421 9.21 -22.82 26.01
N ILE A 422 9.44 -22.05 27.08
CA ILE A 422 8.40 -21.56 27.98
C ILE A 422 8.72 -20.18 28.54
N ILE A 423 7.68 -19.36 28.67
CA ILE A 423 7.70 -18.11 29.47
C ILE A 423 7.06 -18.41 30.81
N ASN A 424 7.83 -18.32 31.87
CA ASN A 424 7.46 -18.61 33.24
C ASN A 424 8.07 -17.57 34.19
#